data_08630a4cf9ee50b2567e2a75576333bc
#
_entry.id   08630a4cf9ee50b2567e2a75576333bc
#
_cell.length_a   1.000
_cell.length_b   1.000
_cell.length_c   1.000
_cell.angle_alpha   90.00
_cell.angle_beta   90.00
_cell.angle_gamma   90.00
#
_symmetry.space_group_name_H-M   'P 1'
#
loop_
_entity.id
_entity.type
_entity.pdbx_description
1 polymer ?
#
loop_
_entity_poly.entity_id
_entity_poly.type
_entity_poly.pdbx_seq_one_letter_code
_entity_poly.pdbx_strand_id
1 'polypeptide(L)'
;MKKHLFSLVALLVSVAGSVSAQSSGYPELDAMVQTWKEAQQTTLGYPASQESNLALFYQWYLASGMDVVNLNNAGDPMTDDPSTLSTQKFERQVIEFFAPLYGFKLDDVWGLVTHSGTDGNNHGIYFGVNYLRNKTGMEPVLYVSNEAHYSNMRLAHLQNVEMYLVASDSMGRMIPDSLEEVLVTSRPALMVYAMGSTFKGAIDDQKALNAVLASHPEIPAVYRHVDAALFGGYLPFSPYRALVDRDTMHYESISVSGHKFFGLDSPSGLFICTKEIYDNQVDYNVPYLNSNMRMINCSRDALDPLKFWWLTKSIGHTGWTYQAAKLLAQRDYLKQQLDSIGWPNWVNDYSNTVFFRRPSQRVISKYTLAQGYDDRFGGELAHVVVMQHVTKEKIDMFIADLIEETYNANGVQVQ
;
A
#
# COMPACT_ATOMS: atom_id res chain seq x y z
N MET A 1 -37.38 -12.98 -26.23
CA MET A 1 -36.89 -12.79 -24.87
C MET A 1 -35.41 -12.35 -24.92
N LYS A 2 -35.11 -11.12 -25.30
CA LYS A 2 -33.78 -10.47 -25.25
C LYS A 2 -34.00 -8.96 -25.38
N LYS A 3 -34.42 -8.28 -24.30
CA LYS A 3 -34.50 -6.80 -24.24
C LYS A 3 -34.86 -6.36 -22.82
N HIS A 4 -34.07 -6.69 -21.78
CA HIS A 4 -34.22 -6.08 -20.44
C HIS A 4 -32.95 -6.26 -19.57
N LEU A 5 -31.75 -6.10 -20.16
CA LEU A 5 -30.49 -6.17 -19.37
C LEU A 5 -29.58 -4.95 -19.53
N PHE A 6 -30.06 -3.84 -20.11
CA PHE A 6 -29.23 -2.63 -20.32
C PHE A 6 -29.76 -1.38 -19.60
N SER A 7 -30.73 -1.48 -18.69
CA SER A 7 -31.34 -0.31 -18.05
C SER A 7 -31.02 -0.14 -16.56
N LEU A 8 -30.12 -0.92 -15.98
CA LEU A 8 -29.82 -0.82 -14.53
C LEU A 8 -28.46 -0.13 -14.21
N VAL A 9 -27.67 0.22 -15.20
CA VAL A 9 -26.36 0.89 -14.99
C VAL A 9 -26.43 2.42 -15.17
N ALA A 10 -27.52 2.94 -15.71
CA ALA A 10 -27.65 4.38 -16.04
C ALA A 10 -28.43 5.21 -14.99
N LEU A 11 -28.81 4.66 -13.82
CA LEU A 11 -29.63 5.38 -12.82
C LEU A 11 -28.89 5.72 -11.52
N LEU A 12 -27.57 5.63 -11.47
CA LEU A 12 -26.77 5.95 -10.28
C LEU A 12 -25.98 7.27 -10.35
N VAL A 13 -26.26 8.14 -11.33
CA VAL A 13 -25.47 9.36 -11.58
C VAL A 13 -26.24 10.67 -11.31
N SER A 14 -27.38 10.68 -10.68
CA SER A 14 -28.08 11.95 -10.43
C SER A 14 -28.83 12.06 -9.11
N VAL A 15 -28.18 11.75 -7.99
CA VAL A 15 -28.60 12.26 -6.67
C VAL A 15 -27.38 12.86 -5.97
N ALA A 16 -26.67 13.74 -6.68
CA ALA A 16 -25.92 14.79 -6.03
C ALA A 16 -26.89 15.94 -5.72
N GLY A 17 -27.89 15.68 -4.87
CA GLY A 17 -28.54 16.73 -4.14
C GLY A 17 -27.44 17.43 -3.34
N SER A 18 -27.27 18.74 -3.52
CA SER A 18 -26.45 19.60 -2.70
C SER A 18 -26.92 19.42 -1.24
N VAL A 19 -26.31 18.47 -0.52
CA VAL A 19 -26.34 18.48 0.93
C VAL A 19 -25.57 19.75 1.29
N SER A 20 -26.27 20.82 1.62
CA SER A 20 -25.63 21.99 2.22
C SER A 20 -24.81 21.44 3.38
N ALA A 21 -23.51 21.72 3.38
CA ALA A 21 -22.62 21.25 4.45
C ALA A 21 -23.24 21.71 5.78
N GLN A 22 -23.72 20.75 6.56
CA GLN A 22 -24.26 21.04 7.88
C GLN A 22 -23.11 21.56 8.72
N SER A 23 -23.25 22.75 9.31
CA SER A 23 -22.23 23.27 10.23
C SER A 23 -22.06 22.32 11.40
N SER A 24 -20.83 22.05 11.77
CA SER A 24 -20.49 21.25 12.94
C SER A 24 -20.85 21.95 14.27
N GLY A 25 -21.12 23.24 14.23
CA GLY A 25 -21.21 24.10 15.40
C GLY A 25 -19.84 24.56 15.94
N TYR A 26 -18.76 24.14 15.31
CA TYR A 26 -17.37 24.48 15.62
C TYR A 26 -16.74 25.20 14.43
N PRO A 27 -16.64 26.56 14.42
CA PRO A 27 -16.17 27.33 13.26
C PRO A 27 -14.76 26.92 12.78
N GLU A 28 -13.85 26.56 13.69
CA GLU A 28 -12.50 26.12 13.36
C GLU A 28 -12.52 24.81 12.55
N LEU A 29 -13.35 23.83 12.95
CA LEU A 29 -13.51 22.59 12.23
C LEU A 29 -14.14 22.81 10.85
N ASP A 30 -15.16 23.65 10.75
CA ASP A 30 -15.83 23.98 9.49
C ASP A 30 -14.85 24.64 8.50
N ALA A 31 -13.96 25.55 9.00
CA ALA A 31 -12.90 26.15 8.19
C ALA A 31 -11.88 25.12 7.70
N MET A 32 -11.47 24.17 8.56
CA MET A 32 -10.55 23.11 8.18
C MET A 32 -11.16 22.16 7.15
N VAL A 33 -12.43 21.81 7.28
CA VAL A 33 -13.14 20.97 6.28
C VAL A 33 -13.10 21.63 4.89
N GLN A 34 -13.28 22.94 4.83
CA GLN A 34 -13.18 23.68 3.56
C GLN A 34 -11.75 23.61 2.99
N THR A 35 -10.74 23.83 3.81
CA THR A 35 -9.32 23.72 3.43
C THR A 35 -8.99 22.33 2.88
N TRP A 36 -9.45 21.26 3.53
CA TRP A 36 -9.21 19.88 3.06
C TRP A 36 -9.90 19.59 1.73
N LYS A 37 -11.13 20.07 1.52
CA LYS A 37 -11.85 19.93 0.26
C LYS A 37 -11.15 20.67 -0.88
N GLU A 38 -10.61 21.85 -0.63
CA GLU A 38 -9.84 22.62 -1.61
C GLU A 38 -8.53 21.88 -1.95
N ALA A 39 -7.78 21.41 -0.96
CA ALA A 39 -6.57 20.63 -1.18
C ALA A 39 -6.85 19.33 -1.97
N GLN A 40 -7.97 18.66 -1.71
CA GLN A 40 -8.40 17.48 -2.47
C GLN A 40 -8.55 17.75 -3.97
N GLN A 41 -8.91 18.96 -4.38
CA GLN A 41 -9.09 19.30 -5.79
C GLN A 41 -7.78 19.31 -6.58
N THR A 42 -6.65 19.55 -5.92
CA THR A 42 -5.35 19.71 -6.59
C THR A 42 -4.33 18.61 -6.24
N THR A 43 -4.49 17.91 -5.12
CA THR A 43 -3.48 16.94 -4.66
C THR A 43 -3.20 15.85 -5.70
N LEU A 44 -1.89 15.59 -5.96
CA LEU A 44 -1.38 14.57 -6.88
C LEU A 44 -0.29 13.69 -6.24
N GLY A 45 0.53 14.28 -5.36
CA GLY A 45 1.73 13.61 -4.83
C GLY A 45 1.46 12.69 -3.64
N TYR A 46 0.32 12.83 -2.99
CA TYR A 46 -0.01 12.03 -1.81
C TYR A 46 -0.56 10.64 -2.20
N PRO A 47 0.04 9.54 -1.73
CA PRO A 47 -0.28 8.20 -2.21
C PRO A 47 -1.58 7.60 -1.68
N ALA A 48 -2.28 8.27 -0.74
CA ALA A 48 -3.61 7.84 -0.29
C ALA A 48 -4.67 8.26 -1.31
N SER A 49 -5.55 7.33 -1.70
CA SER A 49 -6.65 7.66 -2.60
C SER A 49 -7.57 8.70 -1.98
N GLN A 50 -7.81 9.79 -2.70
CA GLN A 50 -8.80 10.82 -2.32
C GLN A 50 -10.19 10.52 -2.90
N GLU A 51 -10.39 9.34 -3.49
CA GLU A 51 -11.65 8.84 -4.01
C GLU A 51 -12.09 7.63 -3.18
N SER A 52 -12.89 7.87 -2.14
CA SER A 52 -13.43 6.82 -1.29
C SER A 52 -14.83 6.41 -1.76
N ASN A 53 -15.08 5.10 -1.83
CA ASN A 53 -16.37 4.53 -2.20
C ASN A 53 -17.21 4.12 -0.97
N LEU A 54 -17.07 4.82 0.15
CA LEU A 54 -17.69 4.48 1.43
C LEU A 54 -18.97 5.28 1.76
N ALA A 55 -19.43 6.16 0.89
CA ALA A 55 -20.61 6.99 1.17
C ALA A 55 -21.85 6.15 1.53
N LEU A 56 -22.14 5.10 0.76
CA LEU A 56 -23.27 4.20 1.04
C LEU A 56 -23.05 3.35 2.32
N PHE A 57 -21.81 3.03 2.62
CA PHE A 57 -21.46 2.37 3.89
C PHE A 57 -21.81 3.27 5.08
N TYR A 58 -21.43 4.53 5.06
CA TYR A 58 -21.74 5.46 6.16
C TYR A 58 -23.22 5.80 6.27
N GLN A 59 -23.94 5.88 5.14
CA GLN A 59 -25.40 6.01 5.18
C GLN A 59 -26.05 4.81 5.89
N TRP A 60 -25.65 3.59 5.55
CA TRP A 60 -26.11 2.38 6.21
C TRP A 60 -25.71 2.36 7.69
N TYR A 61 -24.44 2.68 8.00
CA TYR A 61 -23.87 2.65 9.34
C TYR A 61 -24.66 3.53 10.32
N LEU A 62 -24.93 4.77 9.93
CA LEU A 62 -25.71 5.72 10.71
C LEU A 62 -27.19 5.31 10.79
N ALA A 63 -27.80 4.91 9.67
CA ALA A 63 -29.22 4.51 9.62
C ALA A 63 -29.52 3.24 10.44
N SER A 64 -28.55 2.36 10.64
CA SER A 64 -28.67 1.15 11.46
C SER A 64 -28.32 1.36 12.93
N GLY A 65 -27.94 2.57 13.34
CA GLY A 65 -27.57 2.91 14.73
C GLY A 65 -26.25 2.29 15.17
N MET A 66 -25.34 2.00 14.22
CA MET A 66 -24.03 1.41 14.53
C MET A 66 -23.05 2.42 15.15
N ASP A 67 -23.34 3.72 15.04
CA ASP A 67 -22.55 4.80 15.62
C ASP A 67 -22.52 4.80 17.16
N VAL A 68 -23.44 4.07 17.82
CA VAL A 68 -23.47 3.90 19.28
C VAL A 68 -23.02 2.51 19.73
N VAL A 69 -22.60 1.64 18.81
CA VAL A 69 -22.12 0.28 19.12
C VAL A 69 -20.60 0.26 19.12
N ASN A 70 -20.00 -0.01 20.27
CA ASN A 70 -18.55 -0.15 20.39
C ASN A 70 -18.14 -1.59 20.06
N LEU A 71 -17.39 -1.76 18.98
CA LEU A 71 -16.86 -3.03 18.49
C LEU A 71 -15.35 -3.11 18.73
N ASN A 72 -14.84 -4.31 19.01
CA ASN A 72 -13.41 -4.57 19.19
C ASN A 72 -13.04 -5.95 18.64
N ASN A 73 -12.12 -6.00 17.71
CA ASN A 73 -11.54 -7.26 17.24
C ASN A 73 -10.36 -7.65 18.14
N ALA A 74 -10.58 -8.63 19.01
CA ALA A 74 -9.55 -9.22 19.87
C ALA A 74 -9.41 -10.70 19.57
N GLY A 75 -8.20 -11.24 19.68
CA GLY A 75 -7.94 -12.65 19.35
C GLY A 75 -7.63 -12.91 17.88
N ASP A 76 -7.47 -14.18 17.54
CA ASP A 76 -7.09 -14.64 16.19
C ASP A 76 -8.26 -14.48 15.21
N PRO A 77 -8.13 -13.66 14.14
CA PRO A 77 -9.19 -13.45 13.17
C PRO A 77 -9.54 -14.71 12.36
N MET A 78 -8.65 -15.69 12.30
CA MET A 78 -8.85 -16.91 11.52
C MET A 78 -9.55 -18.03 12.32
N THR A 79 -9.80 -17.81 13.61
CA THR A 79 -10.58 -18.72 14.48
C THR A 79 -11.99 -18.19 14.75
N ASP A 80 -12.84 -19.01 15.32
CA ASP A 80 -14.17 -18.56 15.73
C ASP A 80 -14.07 -17.67 16.96
N ASP A 81 -14.62 -16.47 16.86
CA ASP A 81 -14.61 -15.48 17.92
C ASP A 81 -15.77 -15.75 18.90
N PRO A 82 -15.50 -15.91 20.20
CA PRO A 82 -16.54 -16.02 21.22
C PRO A 82 -17.25 -14.68 21.47
N SER A 83 -16.67 -13.53 21.04
CA SER A 83 -17.28 -12.21 21.22
C SER A 83 -18.36 -11.94 20.19
N THR A 84 -19.50 -11.44 20.65
CA THR A 84 -20.58 -10.96 19.77
C THR A 84 -20.39 -9.51 19.33
N LEU A 85 -19.43 -8.79 19.93
CA LEU A 85 -19.14 -7.37 19.64
C LEU A 85 -17.84 -7.24 18.82
N SER A 86 -17.75 -8.03 17.75
CA SER A 86 -16.60 -8.00 16.83
C SER A 86 -17.01 -8.13 15.37
N THR A 87 -16.09 -7.82 14.49
CA THR A 87 -16.21 -7.97 13.04
C THR A 87 -15.26 -9.01 12.47
N GLN A 88 -14.64 -9.86 13.30
CA GLN A 88 -13.64 -10.85 12.87
C GLN A 88 -14.15 -11.77 11.76
N LYS A 89 -15.44 -12.13 11.76
CA LYS A 89 -16.06 -12.87 10.65
C LYS A 89 -15.88 -12.17 9.29
N PHE A 90 -16.00 -10.85 9.26
CA PHE A 90 -15.82 -10.04 8.05
C PHE A 90 -14.35 -9.87 7.74
N GLU A 91 -13.49 -9.70 8.76
CA GLU A 91 -12.04 -9.66 8.63
C GLU A 91 -11.53 -10.94 7.94
N ARG A 92 -11.96 -12.12 8.40
CA ARG A 92 -11.64 -13.41 7.77
C ARG A 92 -12.04 -13.44 6.31
N GLN A 93 -13.24 -13.00 5.95
CA GLN A 93 -13.69 -12.95 4.56
C GLN A 93 -12.87 -11.97 3.69
N VAL A 94 -12.33 -10.90 4.27
CA VAL A 94 -11.39 -10.02 3.59
C VAL A 94 -10.10 -10.78 3.28
N ILE A 95 -9.53 -11.49 4.24
CA ILE A 95 -8.32 -12.30 4.02
C ILE A 95 -8.58 -13.40 2.98
N GLU A 96 -9.70 -14.12 3.08
CA GLU A 96 -10.12 -15.15 2.10
C GLU A 96 -10.28 -14.61 0.67
N PHE A 97 -10.69 -13.35 0.53
CA PHE A 97 -10.79 -12.70 -0.78
C PHE A 97 -9.41 -12.33 -1.35
N PHE A 98 -8.52 -11.78 -0.52
CA PHE A 98 -7.24 -11.26 -0.99
C PHE A 98 -6.14 -12.32 -1.08
N ALA A 99 -6.12 -13.30 -0.20
CA ALA A 99 -5.06 -14.31 -0.13
C ALA A 99 -4.79 -15.02 -1.47
N PRO A 100 -5.82 -15.52 -2.20
CA PRO A 100 -5.61 -16.15 -3.50
C PRO A 100 -5.08 -15.20 -4.58
N LEU A 101 -5.30 -13.90 -4.44
CA LEU A 101 -4.79 -12.88 -5.37
C LEU A 101 -3.26 -12.74 -5.27
N TYR A 102 -2.71 -13.03 -4.10
CA TYR A 102 -1.26 -13.04 -3.83
C TYR A 102 -0.66 -14.45 -3.87
N GLY A 103 -1.40 -15.47 -4.34
CA GLY A 103 -0.91 -16.84 -4.47
C GLY A 103 -0.90 -17.65 -3.17
N PHE A 104 -1.59 -17.20 -2.10
CA PHE A 104 -1.77 -18.01 -0.89
C PHE A 104 -2.96 -18.96 -1.04
N LYS A 105 -2.79 -20.19 -0.56
CA LYS A 105 -3.87 -21.19 -0.53
C LYS A 105 -4.71 -21.00 0.72
N LEU A 106 -6.03 -21.12 0.59
CA LEU A 106 -6.97 -20.88 1.71
C LEU A 106 -6.82 -21.86 2.88
N ASP A 107 -6.31 -23.05 2.63
CA ASP A 107 -6.02 -24.06 3.65
C ASP A 107 -4.65 -23.87 4.34
N ASP A 108 -3.78 -23.01 3.80
CA ASP A 108 -2.44 -22.71 4.30
C ASP A 108 -2.21 -21.19 4.46
N VAL A 109 -3.22 -20.44 4.88
CA VAL A 109 -3.11 -18.99 5.04
C VAL A 109 -3.49 -18.54 6.43
N TRP A 110 -2.78 -17.54 6.90
CA TRP A 110 -3.16 -16.72 8.03
C TRP A 110 -3.00 -15.24 7.67
N GLY A 111 -3.84 -14.38 8.22
CA GLY A 111 -3.75 -12.94 7.98
C GLY A 111 -4.68 -12.13 8.85
N LEU A 112 -4.49 -10.82 8.85
CA LEU A 112 -5.33 -9.85 9.54
C LEU A 112 -5.40 -8.52 8.79
N VAL A 113 -6.44 -7.73 9.11
CA VAL A 113 -6.52 -6.32 8.74
C VAL A 113 -5.70 -5.52 9.75
N THR A 114 -4.70 -4.78 9.25
CA THR A 114 -3.74 -4.02 10.05
C THR A 114 -4.12 -2.54 10.11
N HIS A 115 -3.58 -1.81 11.11
CA HIS A 115 -3.80 -0.36 11.25
C HIS A 115 -3.10 0.47 10.17
N SER A 116 -2.18 -0.11 9.41
CA SER A 116 -1.48 0.54 8.29
C SER A 116 -0.57 -0.47 7.58
N GLY A 117 0.03 -0.09 6.44
CA GLY A 117 1.13 -0.86 5.85
C GLY A 117 2.34 -0.98 6.79
N THR A 118 2.63 0.03 7.60
CA THR A 118 3.70 -0.04 8.61
C THR A 118 3.41 -1.11 9.66
N ASP A 119 2.16 -1.25 10.11
CA ASP A 119 1.77 -2.31 11.05
C ASP A 119 1.86 -3.70 10.38
N GLY A 120 1.51 -3.81 9.11
CA GLY A 120 1.73 -5.03 8.33
C GLY A 120 3.21 -5.40 8.20
N ASN A 121 4.08 -4.43 7.91
CA ASN A 121 5.54 -4.64 7.88
C ASN A 121 6.08 -4.99 9.28
N ASN A 122 5.50 -4.41 10.34
CA ASN A 122 5.86 -4.77 11.72
C ASN A 122 5.60 -6.25 12.01
N HIS A 123 4.42 -6.76 11.60
CA HIS A 123 4.11 -8.18 11.69
C HIS A 123 5.07 -9.02 10.82
N GLY A 124 5.36 -8.58 9.58
CA GLY A 124 6.27 -9.28 8.67
C GLY A 124 7.66 -9.46 9.25
N ILE A 125 8.24 -8.40 9.80
CA ILE A 125 9.57 -8.44 10.41
C ILE A 125 9.53 -9.25 11.72
N TYR A 126 8.55 -9.01 12.61
CA TYR A 126 8.41 -9.72 13.88
C TYR A 126 8.24 -11.22 13.68
N PHE A 127 7.36 -11.63 12.76
CA PHE A 127 7.12 -13.04 12.45
C PHE A 127 8.34 -13.69 11.81
N GLY A 128 9.04 -12.97 10.93
CA GLY A 128 10.27 -13.44 10.30
C GLY A 128 11.39 -13.66 11.31
N VAL A 129 11.58 -12.72 12.22
CA VAL A 129 12.59 -12.83 13.30
C VAL A 129 12.31 -14.05 14.19
N ASN A 130 11.07 -14.19 14.67
CA ASN A 130 10.71 -15.32 15.54
C ASN A 130 10.83 -16.66 14.80
N TYR A 131 10.34 -16.74 13.57
CA TYR A 131 10.45 -17.94 12.74
C TYR A 131 11.91 -18.36 12.55
N LEU A 132 12.79 -17.42 12.20
CA LEU A 132 14.21 -17.71 11.98
C LEU A 132 14.92 -18.09 13.27
N ARG A 133 14.64 -17.42 14.40
CA ARG A 133 15.16 -17.78 15.71
C ARG A 133 14.74 -19.20 16.13
N ASN A 134 13.45 -19.51 16.00
CA ASN A 134 12.92 -20.82 16.37
C ASN A 134 13.51 -21.94 15.50
N LYS A 135 13.71 -21.67 14.20
CA LYS A 135 14.22 -22.66 13.26
C LYS A 135 15.72 -22.94 13.40
N THR A 136 16.49 -21.93 13.78
CA THR A 136 17.96 -21.99 13.71
C THR A 136 18.66 -21.82 15.08
N GLY A 137 17.98 -21.29 16.08
CA GLY A 137 18.57 -20.88 17.35
C GLY A 137 19.47 -19.65 17.26
N MET A 138 19.47 -18.92 16.13
CA MET A 138 20.36 -17.81 15.85
C MET A 138 19.57 -16.51 15.60
N GLU A 139 20.21 -15.37 15.90
CA GLU A 139 19.69 -14.06 15.56
C GLU A 139 19.79 -13.82 14.05
N PRO A 140 18.68 -13.49 13.36
CA PRO A 140 18.73 -13.19 11.93
C PRO A 140 19.38 -11.82 11.65
N VAL A 141 19.76 -11.65 10.39
CA VAL A 141 20.16 -10.36 9.82
C VAL A 141 19.11 -9.92 8.81
N LEU A 142 18.65 -8.68 8.91
CA LEU A 142 17.68 -8.10 8.02
C LEU A 142 18.37 -7.36 6.86
N TYR A 143 17.93 -7.59 5.64
CA TYR A 143 18.40 -6.91 4.42
C TYR A 143 17.24 -6.17 3.76
N VAL A 144 17.44 -4.90 3.48
CA VAL A 144 16.44 -4.02 2.88
C VAL A 144 17.10 -3.01 1.97
N SER A 145 16.44 -2.61 0.87
CA SER A 145 16.93 -1.56 -0.03
C SER A 145 17.06 -0.22 0.69
N ASN A 146 18.10 0.54 0.35
CA ASN A 146 18.25 1.94 0.78
C ASN A 146 17.15 2.88 0.21
N GLU A 147 16.37 2.43 -0.79
CA GLU A 147 15.20 3.11 -1.36
C GLU A 147 13.86 2.60 -0.79
N ALA A 148 13.89 1.64 0.14
CA ALA A 148 12.71 1.12 0.81
C ALA A 148 12.05 2.20 1.69
N HIS A 149 10.79 1.97 2.06
CA HIS A 149 10.10 2.85 2.98
C HIS A 149 10.81 2.91 4.34
N TYR A 150 11.05 4.12 4.85
CA TYR A 150 11.79 4.36 6.09
C TYR A 150 11.25 3.60 7.32
N SER A 151 9.97 3.16 7.27
CA SER A 151 9.38 2.35 8.35
C SER A 151 10.14 1.04 8.56
N ASN A 152 10.66 0.40 7.52
CA ASN A 152 11.37 -0.88 7.65
C ASN A 152 12.64 -0.73 8.49
N MET A 153 13.40 0.35 8.30
CA MET A 153 14.58 0.68 9.11
C MET A 153 14.20 0.96 10.57
N ARG A 154 13.11 1.71 10.77
CA ARG A 154 12.59 2.01 12.12
C ARG A 154 12.11 0.76 12.84
N LEU A 155 11.45 -0.16 12.12
CA LEU A 155 10.96 -1.42 12.67
C LEU A 155 12.10 -2.38 13.01
N ALA A 156 13.14 -2.46 12.18
CA ALA A 156 14.34 -3.23 12.50
C ALA A 156 15.00 -2.72 13.80
N HIS A 157 15.13 -1.39 13.96
CA HIS A 157 15.61 -0.79 15.18
C HIS A 157 14.71 -1.08 16.39
N LEU A 158 13.39 -0.93 16.24
CA LEU A 158 12.40 -1.19 17.29
C LEU A 158 12.48 -2.64 17.80
N GLN A 159 12.66 -3.58 16.89
CA GLN A 159 12.73 -5.01 17.20
C GLN A 159 14.15 -5.50 17.52
N ASN A 160 15.12 -4.58 17.58
CA ASN A 160 16.53 -4.86 17.85
C ASN A 160 17.13 -5.93 16.93
N VAL A 161 16.87 -5.80 15.63
CA VAL A 161 17.40 -6.68 14.58
C VAL A 161 18.55 -5.97 13.87
N GLU A 162 19.68 -6.66 13.74
CA GLU A 162 20.81 -6.18 12.93
C GLU A 162 20.36 -6.06 11.47
N MET A 163 20.66 -4.92 10.84
CA MET A 163 20.16 -4.61 9.50
C MET A 163 21.27 -4.07 8.60
N TYR A 164 21.28 -4.55 7.36
CA TYR A 164 22.10 -4.00 6.28
C TYR A 164 21.23 -3.33 5.21
N LEU A 165 21.61 -2.11 4.85
CA LEU A 165 21.05 -1.40 3.70
C LEU A 165 21.77 -1.86 2.43
N VAL A 166 21.01 -2.46 1.52
CA VAL A 166 21.50 -2.89 0.22
C VAL A 166 21.38 -1.73 -0.76
N ALA A 167 22.43 -1.45 -1.54
CA ALA A 167 22.40 -0.38 -2.53
C ALA A 167 21.37 -0.65 -3.64
N SER A 168 20.85 0.42 -4.23
CA SER A 168 19.91 0.38 -5.34
C SER A 168 20.48 0.99 -6.62
N ASP A 169 19.96 0.53 -7.76
CA ASP A 169 20.24 1.14 -9.07
C ASP A 169 19.64 2.56 -9.15
N SER A 170 19.89 3.26 -10.26
CA SER A 170 19.37 4.62 -10.45
C SER A 170 17.83 4.68 -10.41
N MET A 171 17.17 3.61 -10.80
CA MET A 171 15.71 3.52 -10.78
C MET A 171 15.13 3.09 -9.43
N GLY A 172 15.99 2.77 -8.44
CA GLY A 172 15.59 2.44 -7.06
C GLY A 172 15.34 0.97 -6.79
N ARG A 173 15.81 0.06 -7.66
CA ARG A 173 15.72 -1.40 -7.46
C ARG A 173 16.94 -1.87 -6.67
N MET A 174 16.75 -2.76 -5.71
CA MET A 174 17.84 -3.41 -4.98
C MET A 174 18.76 -4.15 -5.95
N ILE A 175 20.08 -3.91 -5.81
CA ILE A 175 21.12 -4.49 -6.68
C ILE A 175 21.52 -5.86 -6.10
N PRO A 176 21.40 -6.98 -6.88
CA PRO A 176 21.82 -8.30 -6.41
C PRO A 176 23.28 -8.39 -5.99
N ASP A 177 24.22 -7.80 -6.78
CA ASP A 177 25.64 -7.78 -6.44
C ASP A 177 25.91 -7.03 -5.13
N SER A 178 25.15 -5.97 -4.84
CA SER A 178 25.27 -5.25 -3.56
C SER A 178 24.69 -6.04 -2.38
N LEU A 179 23.70 -6.91 -2.62
CA LEU A 179 23.26 -7.86 -1.59
C LEU A 179 24.39 -8.86 -1.29
N GLU A 180 25.03 -9.41 -2.32
CA GLU A 180 26.18 -10.34 -2.19
C GLU A 180 27.31 -9.73 -1.33
N GLU A 181 27.63 -8.45 -1.54
CA GLU A 181 28.70 -7.74 -0.80
C GLU A 181 28.44 -7.63 0.70
N VAL A 182 27.18 -7.55 1.13
CA VAL A 182 26.81 -7.34 2.56
C VAL A 182 26.23 -8.60 3.23
N LEU A 183 26.12 -9.71 2.49
CA LEU A 183 25.46 -10.92 2.96
C LEU A 183 26.29 -11.65 4.04
N VAL A 184 25.68 -11.86 5.20
CA VAL A 184 26.28 -12.62 6.33
C VAL A 184 25.79 -14.06 6.23
N THR A 185 26.57 -14.90 5.53
CA THR A 185 26.15 -16.28 5.18
C THR A 185 26.13 -17.25 6.38
N SER A 186 26.77 -16.89 7.50
CA SER A 186 26.78 -17.69 8.75
C SER A 186 25.54 -17.51 9.62
N ARG A 187 24.60 -16.65 9.23
CA ARG A 187 23.39 -16.32 10.00
C ARG A 187 22.14 -16.40 9.13
N PRO A 188 20.95 -16.62 9.74
CA PRO A 188 19.70 -16.60 8.99
C PRO A 188 19.45 -15.24 8.36
N ALA A 189 18.91 -15.21 7.13
CA ALA A 189 18.61 -14.01 6.37
C ALA A 189 17.12 -13.67 6.40
N LEU A 190 16.78 -12.45 6.83
CA LEU A 190 15.46 -11.86 6.71
C LEU A 190 15.49 -10.81 5.60
N MET A 191 14.82 -11.09 4.47
CA MET A 191 14.72 -10.18 3.34
C MET A 191 13.44 -9.36 3.39
N VAL A 192 13.53 -8.05 3.15
CA VAL A 192 12.38 -7.18 2.90
C VAL A 192 12.46 -6.64 1.48
N TYR A 193 11.59 -7.15 0.61
CA TYR A 193 11.51 -6.71 -0.79
C TYR A 193 10.54 -5.54 -0.94
N ALA A 194 10.92 -4.52 -1.65
CA ALA A 194 10.02 -3.42 -2.01
C ALA A 194 9.21 -3.77 -3.27
N MET A 195 7.88 -3.76 -3.13
CA MET A 195 6.93 -3.84 -4.23
C MET A 195 6.31 -2.45 -4.43
N GLY A 196 7.08 -1.56 -5.02
CA GLY A 196 6.83 -0.14 -5.12
C GLY A 196 7.59 0.67 -4.08
N SER A 197 8.89 0.97 -4.33
CA SER A 197 9.69 1.84 -3.47
C SER A 197 9.05 3.22 -3.36
N THR A 198 9.23 3.87 -2.21
CA THR A 198 8.43 5.05 -1.83
C THR A 198 8.52 6.21 -2.80
N PHE A 199 9.72 6.52 -3.29
CA PHE A 199 9.91 7.71 -4.12
C PHE A 199 9.86 7.43 -5.62
N LYS A 200 10.53 6.37 -6.09
CA LYS A 200 10.65 6.03 -7.51
C LYS A 200 9.67 4.97 -8.00
N GLY A 201 8.94 4.32 -7.09
CA GLY A 201 8.01 3.25 -7.43
C GLY A 201 8.73 2.04 -8.08
N ALA A 202 9.87 1.66 -7.56
CA ALA A 202 10.63 0.51 -8.05
C ALA A 202 10.08 -0.80 -7.48
N ILE A 203 10.22 -1.87 -8.24
CA ILE A 203 9.96 -3.24 -7.80
C ILE A 203 11.30 -3.97 -7.75
N ASP A 204 11.66 -4.51 -6.59
CA ASP A 204 12.86 -5.32 -6.44
C ASP A 204 12.73 -6.63 -7.24
N ASP A 205 13.80 -7.02 -7.92
CA ASP A 205 13.85 -8.30 -8.64
C ASP A 205 14.02 -9.46 -7.67
N GLN A 206 12.89 -9.93 -7.13
CA GLN A 206 12.85 -11.02 -6.16
C GLN A 206 13.52 -12.31 -6.69
N LYS A 207 13.45 -12.58 -8.01
CA LYS A 207 14.06 -13.77 -8.59
C LYS A 207 15.58 -13.68 -8.59
N ALA A 208 16.13 -12.54 -8.99
CA ALA A 208 17.57 -12.31 -8.97
C ALA A 208 18.11 -12.31 -7.54
N LEU A 209 17.43 -11.63 -6.61
CA LEU A 209 17.82 -11.59 -5.19
C LEU A 209 17.70 -12.97 -4.52
N ASN A 210 16.67 -13.75 -4.84
CA ASN A 210 16.54 -15.14 -4.38
C ASN A 210 17.63 -16.04 -4.94
N ALA A 211 18.11 -15.78 -6.16
CA ALA A 211 19.23 -16.54 -6.75
C ALA A 211 20.54 -16.27 -5.98
N VAL A 212 20.79 -15.04 -5.55
CA VAL A 212 21.93 -14.70 -4.66
C VAL A 212 21.85 -15.52 -3.38
N LEU A 213 20.70 -15.49 -2.68
CA LEU A 213 20.53 -16.28 -1.44
C LEU A 213 20.71 -17.78 -1.66
N ALA A 214 20.22 -18.31 -2.79
CA ALA A 214 20.32 -19.72 -3.13
C ALA A 214 21.75 -20.17 -3.51
N SER A 215 22.62 -19.24 -3.91
CA SER A 215 24.05 -19.53 -4.17
C SER A 215 24.85 -19.76 -2.89
N HIS A 216 24.26 -19.48 -1.71
CA HIS A 216 24.86 -19.64 -0.38
C HIS A 216 24.11 -20.71 0.45
N PRO A 217 24.31 -22.00 0.18
CA PRO A 217 23.62 -23.07 0.91
C PRO A 217 24.01 -23.14 2.41
N GLU A 218 25.07 -22.47 2.81
CA GLU A 218 25.50 -22.30 4.20
C GLU A 218 24.61 -21.36 5.02
N ILE A 219 23.74 -20.53 4.41
CA ILE A 219 22.77 -19.71 5.12
C ILE A 219 21.77 -20.63 5.85
N PRO A 220 21.67 -20.60 7.18
CA PRO A 220 20.90 -21.59 7.94
C PRO A 220 19.41 -21.60 7.60
N ALA A 221 18.82 -20.44 7.32
CA ALA A 221 17.44 -20.28 6.87
C ALA A 221 17.22 -18.89 6.27
N VAL A 222 16.21 -18.77 5.42
CA VAL A 222 15.79 -17.51 4.80
C VAL A 222 14.31 -17.28 5.04
N TYR A 223 13.93 -16.06 5.37
CA TYR A 223 12.57 -15.57 5.40
C TYR A 223 12.43 -14.32 4.53
N ARG A 224 11.37 -14.24 3.75
CA ARG A 224 11.13 -13.17 2.78
C ARG A 224 9.80 -12.51 3.06
N HIS A 225 9.85 -11.22 3.34
CA HIS A 225 8.70 -10.34 3.49
C HIS A 225 8.61 -9.40 2.30
N VAL A 226 7.41 -9.21 1.74
CA VAL A 226 7.17 -8.25 0.67
C VAL A 226 6.43 -7.03 1.24
N ASP A 227 7.12 -5.90 1.27
CA ASP A 227 6.48 -4.59 1.48
C ASP A 227 5.82 -4.16 0.17
N ALA A 228 4.55 -4.55 0.02
CA ALA A 228 3.70 -4.21 -1.11
C ALA A 228 2.71 -3.09 -0.78
N ALA A 229 3.02 -2.26 0.22
CA ALA A 229 2.14 -1.20 0.70
C ALA A 229 1.61 -0.30 -0.43
N LEU A 230 2.41 -0.05 -1.46
CA LEU A 230 2.02 0.79 -2.60
C LEU A 230 1.39 -0.02 -3.75
N PHE A 231 2.05 -1.07 -4.23
CA PHE A 231 1.65 -1.76 -5.45
C PHE A 231 0.81 -3.02 -5.22
N GLY A 232 0.81 -3.56 -4.01
CA GLY A 232 0.00 -4.72 -3.66
C GLY A 232 -1.50 -4.49 -3.87
N GLY A 233 -1.95 -3.23 -3.86
CA GLY A 233 -3.34 -2.90 -4.12
C GLY A 233 -3.77 -3.14 -5.56
N TYR A 234 -3.03 -2.66 -6.57
CA TYR A 234 -3.48 -2.70 -7.97
C TYR A 234 -2.86 -3.83 -8.81
N LEU A 235 -1.64 -4.28 -8.49
CA LEU A 235 -0.98 -5.32 -9.29
C LEU A 235 -1.79 -6.63 -9.41
N PRO A 236 -2.46 -7.13 -8.34
CA PRO A 236 -3.30 -8.33 -8.45
C PRO A 236 -4.45 -8.22 -9.45
N PHE A 237 -4.90 -6.98 -9.71
CA PHE A 237 -6.01 -6.67 -10.61
C PHE A 237 -5.54 -6.19 -11.99
N SER A 238 -4.25 -6.31 -12.28
CA SER A 238 -3.61 -5.92 -13.53
C SER A 238 -3.09 -7.13 -14.31
N PRO A 239 -2.67 -6.96 -15.58
CA PRO A 239 -1.97 -8.02 -16.32
C PRO A 239 -0.64 -8.46 -15.67
N TYR A 240 -0.16 -7.72 -14.67
CA TYR A 240 1.14 -7.94 -14.01
C TYR A 240 1.02 -8.70 -12.69
N ARG A 241 -0.10 -9.37 -12.45
CA ARG A 241 -0.36 -10.15 -11.22
C ARG A 241 0.78 -11.09 -10.83
N ALA A 242 1.48 -11.68 -11.81
CA ALA A 242 2.60 -12.58 -11.54
C ALA A 242 3.73 -11.96 -10.69
N LEU A 243 3.83 -10.62 -10.65
CA LEU A 243 4.83 -9.90 -9.82
C LEU A 243 4.53 -9.94 -8.31
N VAL A 244 3.28 -10.19 -7.94
CA VAL A 244 2.85 -10.31 -6.52
C VAL A 244 2.41 -11.73 -6.16
N ASP A 245 2.48 -12.67 -7.11
CA ASP A 245 2.08 -14.04 -6.89
C ASP A 245 3.18 -14.81 -6.14
N ARG A 246 2.86 -15.30 -4.95
CA ARG A 246 3.79 -16.01 -4.06
C ARG A 246 4.40 -17.27 -4.70
N ASP A 247 3.59 -18.02 -5.46
CA ASP A 247 4.07 -19.24 -6.12
C ASP A 247 5.12 -18.94 -7.19
N THR A 248 5.07 -17.72 -7.76
CA THR A 248 6.03 -17.23 -8.76
C THR A 248 7.25 -16.57 -8.14
N MET A 249 7.07 -15.83 -7.03
CA MET A 249 8.10 -14.97 -6.43
C MET A 249 8.75 -15.56 -5.17
N HIS A 250 8.14 -16.57 -4.56
CA HIS A 250 8.68 -17.32 -3.42
C HIS A 250 8.96 -16.44 -2.20
N TYR A 251 7.92 -15.96 -1.54
CA TYR A 251 8.01 -15.23 -0.28
C TYR A 251 7.06 -15.83 0.78
N GLU A 252 7.32 -15.55 2.06
CA GLU A 252 6.59 -16.09 3.20
C GLU A 252 5.45 -15.19 3.65
N SER A 253 5.59 -13.86 3.50
CA SER A 253 4.55 -12.89 3.92
C SER A 253 4.52 -11.64 3.06
N ILE A 254 3.38 -10.95 3.09
CA ILE A 254 3.14 -9.71 2.35
C ILE A 254 2.36 -8.71 3.21
N SER A 255 2.69 -7.43 3.07
CA SER A 255 1.96 -6.29 3.65
C SER A 255 1.45 -5.36 2.56
N VAL A 256 0.18 -4.93 2.67
CA VAL A 256 -0.47 -4.04 1.68
C VAL A 256 -1.22 -2.93 2.41
N SER A 257 -1.15 -1.68 1.91
CA SER A 257 -1.91 -0.56 2.50
C SER A 257 -3.34 -0.50 1.97
N GLY A 258 -4.31 -0.41 2.86
CA GLY A 258 -5.73 -0.29 2.53
C GLY A 258 -6.16 1.11 2.10
N HIS A 259 -5.55 2.15 2.69
CA HIS A 259 -5.87 3.56 2.42
C HIS A 259 -5.22 4.11 1.13
N LYS A 260 -4.36 3.33 0.45
CA LYS A 260 -3.77 3.71 -0.85
C LYS A 260 -4.73 3.33 -1.97
N PHE A 261 -4.48 2.28 -2.72
CA PHE A 261 -5.31 1.90 -3.86
C PHE A 261 -6.76 1.56 -3.49
N PHE A 262 -7.00 0.86 -2.38
CA PHE A 262 -8.35 0.43 -2.02
C PHE A 262 -9.25 1.57 -1.54
N GLY A 263 -8.67 2.71 -1.17
CA GLY A 263 -9.41 3.93 -0.83
C GLY A 263 -10.18 3.87 0.49
N LEU A 264 -9.68 3.10 1.48
CA LEU A 264 -10.15 3.28 2.84
C LEU A 264 -9.83 4.69 3.32
N ASP A 265 -10.71 5.26 4.09
CA ASP A 265 -10.69 6.66 4.52
C ASP A 265 -9.83 6.92 5.76
N SER A 266 -9.21 5.87 6.28
CA SER A 266 -8.26 5.90 7.40
C SER A 266 -7.06 5.01 7.11
N PRO A 267 -5.90 5.25 7.75
CA PRO A 267 -4.77 4.34 7.66
C PRO A 267 -5.18 2.92 8.07
N SER A 268 -4.99 1.98 7.14
CA SER A 268 -5.32 0.57 7.29
C SER A 268 -4.48 -0.27 6.33
N GLY A 269 -4.50 -1.58 6.48
CA GLY A 269 -3.76 -2.47 5.60
C GLY A 269 -4.15 -3.93 5.77
N LEU A 270 -3.38 -4.79 5.09
CA LEU A 270 -3.45 -6.25 5.21
C LEU A 270 -2.05 -6.77 5.51
N PHE A 271 -1.99 -7.76 6.39
CA PHE A 271 -0.84 -8.64 6.52
C PHE A 271 -1.30 -10.07 6.25
N ILE A 272 -0.60 -10.78 5.38
CA ILE A 272 -0.91 -12.17 5.02
C ILE A 272 0.39 -12.97 5.03
N CYS A 273 0.36 -14.16 5.63
CA CYS A 273 1.46 -15.11 5.66
C CYS A 273 0.95 -16.54 5.52
N THR A 274 1.88 -17.50 5.40
CA THR A 274 1.51 -18.92 5.49
C THR A 274 1.15 -19.30 6.93
N LYS A 275 0.35 -20.34 7.05
CA LYS A 275 0.00 -20.89 8.37
C LYS A 275 1.22 -21.38 9.13
N GLU A 276 2.21 -21.96 8.45
CA GLU A 276 3.50 -22.35 9.04
C GLU A 276 4.17 -21.18 9.78
N ILE A 277 4.20 -20.00 9.16
CA ILE A 277 4.80 -18.82 9.77
C ILE A 277 4.02 -18.37 11.03
N TYR A 278 2.70 -18.36 10.96
CA TYR A 278 1.86 -18.03 12.11
C TYR A 278 2.00 -19.04 13.25
N ASP A 279 1.99 -20.33 12.96
CA ASP A 279 2.07 -21.40 13.96
C ASP A 279 3.45 -21.41 14.67
N ASN A 280 4.47 -20.83 14.05
CA ASN A 280 5.81 -20.66 14.66
C ASN A 280 5.95 -19.43 15.57
N GLN A 281 4.89 -18.64 15.76
CA GLN A 281 4.98 -17.47 16.65
C GLN A 281 4.83 -17.86 18.13
N VAL A 282 5.36 -17.00 19.00
CA VAL A 282 5.21 -17.16 20.46
C VAL A 282 3.72 -17.12 20.81
N ASP A 283 3.26 -18.12 21.50
CA ASP A 283 1.86 -18.32 21.85
C ASP A 283 1.58 -17.85 23.27
N TYR A 284 0.68 -16.86 23.41
CA TYR A 284 0.20 -16.38 24.69
C TYR A 284 -1.23 -16.83 24.91
N ASN A 285 -1.45 -17.80 25.81
CA ASN A 285 -2.80 -18.16 26.21
C ASN A 285 -3.46 -17.02 26.98
N VAL A 286 -4.60 -16.54 26.48
CA VAL A 286 -5.37 -15.46 27.10
C VAL A 286 -6.72 -16.00 27.56
N PRO A 287 -6.84 -16.44 28.83
CA PRO A 287 -8.02 -17.18 29.30
C PRO A 287 -9.37 -16.46 29.11
N TYR A 288 -9.41 -15.14 29.31
CA TYR A 288 -10.65 -14.37 29.16
C TYR A 288 -11.11 -14.19 27.71
N LEU A 289 -10.21 -14.37 26.73
CA LEU A 289 -10.53 -14.40 25.29
C LEU A 289 -10.81 -15.82 24.80
N ASN A 290 -10.56 -16.84 25.62
CA ASN A 290 -10.57 -18.24 25.21
C ASN A 290 -9.81 -18.47 23.89
N SER A 291 -8.71 -17.76 23.71
CA SER A 291 -7.93 -17.73 22.48
C SER A 291 -6.44 -17.61 22.79
N ASN A 292 -5.64 -18.13 21.89
CA ASN A 292 -4.19 -17.96 21.89
C ASN A 292 -3.84 -16.75 21.04
N MET A 293 -2.96 -15.88 21.55
CA MET A 293 -2.54 -14.63 20.92
C MET A 293 -1.11 -14.76 20.43
N ARG A 294 -0.93 -14.75 19.11
CA ARG A 294 0.38 -14.80 18.47
C ARG A 294 0.73 -13.51 17.71
N MET A 295 -0.27 -12.67 17.45
CA MET A 295 -0.10 -11.39 16.79
C MET A 295 0.40 -10.30 17.74
N ILE A 296 0.90 -9.20 17.21
CA ILE A 296 1.44 -8.08 18.00
C ILE A 296 0.31 -7.30 18.68
N ASN A 297 -0.78 -7.04 17.98
CA ASN A 297 -1.87 -6.18 18.43
C ASN A 297 -2.94 -6.98 19.17
N CYS A 298 -3.19 -6.62 20.43
CA CYS A 298 -4.17 -7.30 21.28
C CYS A 298 -5.62 -6.89 20.96
N SER A 299 -5.86 -5.59 20.87
CA SER A 299 -7.14 -5.01 20.42
C SER A 299 -6.93 -4.33 19.07
N ARG A 300 -7.86 -4.56 18.16
CA ARG A 300 -7.78 -4.02 16.80
C ARG A 300 -9.06 -3.29 16.43
N ASP A 301 -8.93 -2.36 15.49
CA ASP A 301 -10.08 -1.69 14.88
C ASP A 301 -11.04 -2.73 14.27
N ALA A 302 -12.31 -2.60 14.58
CA ALA A 302 -13.34 -3.46 14.03
C ALA A 302 -14.10 -2.80 12.85
N LEU A 303 -13.94 -1.50 12.67
CA LEU A 303 -14.64 -0.77 11.60
C LEU A 303 -13.89 -0.90 10.26
N ASP A 304 -12.55 -0.85 10.27
CA ASP A 304 -11.75 -1.00 9.05
C ASP A 304 -11.93 -2.37 8.37
N PRO A 305 -11.95 -3.52 9.09
CA PRO A 305 -12.33 -4.80 8.48
C PRO A 305 -13.72 -4.78 7.85
N LEU A 306 -14.68 -4.13 8.49
CA LEU A 306 -16.06 -4.04 7.98
C LEU A 306 -16.13 -3.14 6.72
N LYS A 307 -15.43 -2.01 6.71
CA LYS A 307 -15.29 -1.15 5.53
C LYS A 307 -14.59 -1.87 4.37
N PHE A 308 -13.52 -2.60 4.67
CA PHE A 308 -12.80 -3.39 3.67
C PHE A 308 -13.69 -4.47 3.05
N TRP A 309 -14.41 -5.21 3.91
CA TRP A 309 -15.38 -6.20 3.47
C TRP A 309 -16.48 -5.58 2.58
N TRP A 310 -17.01 -4.41 2.97
CA TRP A 310 -17.99 -3.68 2.16
C TRP A 310 -17.45 -3.38 0.76
N LEU A 311 -16.21 -2.90 0.67
CA LEU A 311 -15.57 -2.62 -0.62
C LEU A 311 -15.34 -3.90 -1.44
N THR A 312 -15.02 -5.04 -0.81
CA THR A 312 -14.88 -6.32 -1.54
C THR A 312 -16.22 -6.74 -2.17
N LYS A 313 -17.34 -6.41 -1.54
CA LYS A 313 -18.70 -6.76 -2.05
C LYS A 313 -19.23 -5.75 -3.06
N SER A 314 -18.97 -4.46 -2.84
CA SER A 314 -19.52 -3.39 -3.68
C SER A 314 -18.69 -3.12 -4.96
N ILE A 315 -17.37 -3.17 -4.88
CA ILE A 315 -16.46 -2.96 -6.02
C ILE A 315 -16.10 -4.32 -6.65
N GLY A 316 -15.66 -5.27 -5.84
CA GLY A 316 -15.27 -6.60 -6.24
C GLY A 316 -14.07 -6.65 -7.18
N HIS A 317 -13.73 -7.85 -7.65
CA HIS A 317 -12.59 -8.06 -8.54
C HIS A 317 -12.70 -7.23 -9.84
N THR A 318 -13.85 -7.24 -10.50
CA THR A 318 -14.08 -6.53 -11.77
C THR A 318 -13.92 -5.02 -11.63
N GLY A 319 -14.47 -4.43 -10.57
CA GLY A 319 -14.35 -2.99 -10.32
C GLY A 319 -12.91 -2.57 -10.05
N TRP A 320 -12.17 -3.33 -9.25
CA TRP A 320 -10.75 -3.04 -9.02
C TRP A 320 -9.88 -3.29 -10.25
N THR A 321 -10.20 -4.27 -11.10
CA THR A 321 -9.53 -4.46 -12.40
C THR A 321 -9.71 -3.22 -13.28
N TYR A 322 -10.92 -2.65 -13.33
CA TYR A 322 -11.18 -1.41 -14.06
C TYR A 322 -10.39 -0.23 -13.47
N GLN A 323 -10.37 -0.09 -12.15
CA GLN A 323 -9.64 0.98 -11.48
C GLN A 323 -8.12 0.86 -11.69
N ALA A 324 -7.56 -0.36 -11.65
CA ALA A 324 -6.14 -0.61 -11.93
C ALA A 324 -5.77 -0.22 -13.38
N ALA A 325 -6.60 -0.59 -14.35
CA ALA A 325 -6.39 -0.22 -15.75
C ALA A 325 -6.48 1.30 -15.96
N LYS A 326 -7.47 1.96 -15.34
CA LYS A 326 -7.64 3.43 -15.38
C LYS A 326 -6.42 4.14 -14.79
N LEU A 327 -5.95 3.70 -13.63
CA LEU A 327 -4.79 4.25 -12.94
C LEU A 327 -3.52 4.18 -13.81
N LEU A 328 -3.24 3.04 -14.44
CA LEU A 328 -2.09 2.89 -15.33
C LEU A 328 -2.20 3.75 -16.59
N ALA A 329 -3.40 3.86 -17.16
CA ALA A 329 -3.64 4.75 -18.31
C ALA A 329 -3.45 6.23 -17.94
N GLN A 330 -3.83 6.65 -16.75
CA GLN A 330 -3.60 8.02 -16.26
C GLN A 330 -2.11 8.28 -15.99
N ARG A 331 -1.36 7.29 -15.50
CA ARG A 331 0.10 7.35 -15.38
C ARG A 331 0.75 7.57 -16.74
N ASP A 332 0.35 6.81 -17.75
CA ASP A 332 0.88 6.95 -19.11
C ASP A 332 0.53 8.33 -19.69
N TYR A 333 -0.68 8.82 -19.43
CA TYR A 333 -1.09 10.16 -19.84
C TYR A 333 -0.22 11.24 -19.17
N LEU A 334 0.01 11.18 -17.85
CA LEU A 334 0.88 12.13 -17.16
C LEU A 334 2.29 12.14 -17.75
N LYS A 335 2.88 10.94 -17.96
CA LYS A 335 4.19 10.81 -18.59
C LYS A 335 4.23 11.47 -19.98
N GLN A 336 3.25 11.16 -20.81
CA GLN A 336 3.14 11.74 -22.17
C GLN A 336 3.04 13.27 -22.13
N GLN A 337 2.28 13.85 -21.20
CA GLN A 337 2.15 15.29 -21.06
C GLN A 337 3.46 15.93 -20.61
N LEU A 338 4.18 15.35 -19.65
CA LEU A 338 5.52 15.81 -19.22
C LEU A 338 6.51 15.76 -20.38
N ASP A 339 6.54 14.66 -21.15
CA ASP A 339 7.38 14.51 -22.34
C ASP A 339 7.07 15.60 -23.39
N SER A 340 5.78 15.91 -23.60
CA SER A 340 5.33 16.89 -24.60
C SER A 340 5.83 18.32 -24.34
N ILE A 341 6.05 18.66 -23.08
CA ILE A 341 6.61 19.97 -22.66
C ILE A 341 8.13 19.92 -22.39
N GLY A 342 8.77 18.78 -22.65
CA GLY A 342 10.20 18.58 -22.41
C GLY A 342 10.60 18.60 -20.93
N TRP A 343 9.68 18.34 -20.01
CA TRP A 343 9.99 18.29 -18.58
C TRP A 343 10.66 16.95 -18.23
N PRO A 344 11.89 16.93 -17.67
CA PRO A 344 12.59 15.68 -17.37
C PRO A 344 11.81 14.82 -16.38
N ASN A 345 11.50 13.60 -16.79
CA ASN A 345 10.66 12.67 -16.01
C ASN A 345 11.05 11.21 -16.27
N TRP A 346 10.75 10.34 -15.31
CA TRP A 346 11.06 8.91 -15.34
C TRP A 346 9.94 8.10 -14.70
N VAL A 347 9.80 6.87 -15.15
CA VAL A 347 8.81 5.90 -14.67
C VAL A 347 9.45 4.52 -14.68
N ASN A 348 9.31 3.77 -13.60
CA ASN A 348 9.66 2.35 -13.57
C ASN A 348 8.61 1.51 -14.31
N ASP A 349 9.03 0.35 -14.82
CA ASP A 349 8.10 -0.64 -15.37
C ASP A 349 7.04 -0.99 -14.33
N TYR A 350 5.79 -1.13 -14.78
CA TYR A 350 4.62 -1.50 -13.97
C TYR A 350 4.22 -0.48 -12.87
N SER A 351 5.01 0.57 -12.68
CA SER A 351 4.80 1.58 -11.64
C SER A 351 3.61 2.49 -11.93
N ASN A 352 2.92 2.93 -10.89
CA ASN A 352 1.98 4.05 -10.94
C ASN A 352 2.60 5.37 -10.50
N THR A 353 3.91 5.39 -10.23
CA THR A 353 4.65 6.56 -9.79
C THR A 353 5.42 7.16 -10.97
N VAL A 354 5.23 8.45 -11.22
CA VAL A 354 6.03 9.25 -12.15
C VAL A 354 6.87 10.21 -11.33
N PHE A 355 8.19 10.10 -11.39
CA PHE A 355 9.08 11.06 -10.76
C PHE A 355 9.76 11.93 -11.80
N PHE A 356 10.06 13.16 -11.45
CA PHE A 356 10.51 14.18 -12.40
C PHE A 356 11.35 15.25 -11.70
N ARG A 357 11.96 16.11 -12.49
CA ARG A 357 12.72 17.27 -12.00
C ARG A 357 11.79 18.15 -11.16
N ARG A 358 12.23 18.50 -9.94
CA ARG A 358 11.45 19.29 -9.00
C ARG A 358 11.04 20.65 -9.60
N PRO A 359 9.74 21.00 -9.59
CA PRO A 359 9.26 22.35 -9.94
C PRO A 359 9.43 23.32 -8.78
N SER A 360 8.95 24.55 -8.96
CA SER A 360 8.95 25.57 -7.89
C SER A 360 8.18 25.13 -6.64
N GLN A 361 8.48 25.80 -5.52
CA GLN A 361 7.78 25.55 -4.26
C GLN A 361 6.26 25.84 -4.37
N ARG A 362 5.85 26.79 -5.21
CA ARG A 362 4.43 27.06 -5.49
C ARG A 362 3.71 25.82 -6.02
N VAL A 363 4.30 25.17 -7.02
CA VAL A 363 3.73 23.96 -7.65
C VAL A 363 3.79 22.79 -6.66
N ILE A 364 4.91 22.58 -5.97
CA ILE A 364 5.05 21.57 -4.91
C ILE A 364 3.91 21.66 -3.90
N SER A 365 3.66 22.87 -3.37
CA SER A 365 2.64 23.10 -2.34
C SER A 365 1.22 22.92 -2.89
N LYS A 366 0.94 23.45 -4.08
CA LYS A 366 -0.40 23.37 -4.72
C LYS A 366 -0.84 21.93 -4.96
N TYR A 367 0.09 21.08 -5.40
CA TYR A 367 -0.21 19.69 -5.77
C TYR A 367 0.21 18.67 -4.72
N THR A 368 0.67 19.13 -3.54
CA THR A 368 1.12 18.27 -2.43
C THR A 368 2.14 17.23 -2.89
N LEU A 369 3.14 17.67 -3.69
CA LEU A 369 4.14 16.77 -4.23
C LEU A 369 5.18 16.40 -3.18
N ALA A 370 5.53 15.11 -3.11
CA ALA A 370 6.69 14.67 -2.35
C ALA A 370 7.99 15.07 -3.06
N GLN A 371 9.02 15.35 -2.29
CA GLN A 371 10.31 15.81 -2.77
C GLN A 371 11.40 14.80 -2.45
N GLY A 372 12.38 14.68 -3.33
CA GLY A 372 13.54 13.83 -3.17
C GLY A 372 14.78 14.45 -3.79
N TYR A 373 15.90 13.77 -3.65
CA TYR A 373 17.19 14.21 -4.20
C TYR A 373 17.96 13.00 -4.71
N ASP A 374 18.48 13.10 -5.95
CA ASP A 374 19.36 12.08 -6.51
C ASP A 374 20.26 12.70 -7.58
N ASP A 375 21.58 12.71 -7.34
CA ASP A 375 22.57 13.27 -8.26
C ASP A 375 22.57 12.59 -9.62
N ARG A 376 22.21 11.30 -9.68
CA ARG A 376 22.11 10.53 -10.94
C ARG A 376 21.08 11.11 -11.91
N PHE A 377 20.10 11.84 -11.39
CA PHE A 377 19.08 12.56 -12.17
C PHE A 377 19.30 14.08 -12.17
N GLY A 378 20.45 14.54 -11.66
CA GLY A 378 20.87 15.95 -11.62
C GLY A 378 20.28 16.72 -10.44
N GLY A 379 19.98 16.10 -9.31
CA GLY A 379 19.67 16.74 -8.05
C GLY A 379 18.22 16.63 -7.59
N GLU A 380 17.54 17.76 -7.36
CA GLU A 380 16.20 17.80 -6.77
C GLU A 380 15.12 17.21 -7.67
N LEU A 381 14.29 16.36 -7.08
CA LEU A 381 13.21 15.63 -7.72
C LEU A 381 11.87 15.86 -6.99
N ALA A 382 10.78 15.58 -7.70
CA ALA A 382 9.45 15.43 -7.13
C ALA A 382 8.75 14.24 -7.78
N HIS A 383 7.63 13.77 -7.21
CA HIS A 383 6.83 12.73 -7.82
C HIS A 383 5.33 12.95 -7.71
N VAL A 384 4.62 12.30 -8.61
CA VAL A 384 3.18 12.02 -8.55
C VAL A 384 2.99 10.52 -8.40
N VAL A 385 2.22 10.12 -7.38
CA VAL A 385 1.74 8.74 -7.26
C VAL A 385 0.31 8.71 -7.80
N VAL A 386 0.16 8.16 -8.99
CA VAL A 386 -1.14 8.12 -9.65
C VAL A 386 -2.08 7.16 -8.94
N MET A 387 -3.09 7.72 -8.27
CA MET A 387 -4.22 7.03 -7.66
C MET A 387 -5.51 7.42 -8.38
N GLN A 388 -6.65 6.87 -7.96
CA GLN A 388 -7.94 7.06 -8.65
C GLN A 388 -8.34 8.54 -8.81
N HIS A 389 -7.99 9.37 -7.83
CA HIS A 389 -8.29 10.82 -7.82
C HIS A 389 -7.40 11.65 -8.75
N VAL A 390 -6.33 11.07 -9.31
CA VAL A 390 -5.46 11.75 -10.28
C VAL A 390 -6.12 11.66 -11.64
N THR A 391 -7.03 12.60 -11.94
CA THR A 391 -7.79 12.62 -13.19
C THR A 391 -7.03 13.35 -14.30
N LYS A 392 -7.49 13.21 -15.55
CA LYS A 392 -6.90 13.94 -16.69
C LYS A 392 -6.97 15.44 -16.50
N GLU A 393 -8.08 15.94 -15.98
CA GLU A 393 -8.29 17.38 -15.71
C GLU A 393 -7.28 17.91 -14.68
N LYS A 394 -6.98 17.14 -13.63
CA LYS A 394 -5.93 17.51 -12.65
C LYS A 394 -4.55 17.48 -13.26
N ILE A 395 -4.27 16.49 -14.11
CA ILE A 395 -3.00 16.41 -14.85
C ILE A 395 -2.87 17.62 -15.77
N ASP A 396 -3.90 17.99 -16.52
CA ASP A 396 -3.88 19.13 -17.44
C ASP A 396 -3.65 20.45 -16.69
N MET A 397 -4.28 20.64 -15.52
CA MET A 397 -4.01 21.80 -14.64
C MET A 397 -2.56 21.82 -14.15
N PHE A 398 -2.02 20.70 -13.78
CA PHE A 398 -0.62 20.56 -13.34
C PHE A 398 0.36 20.92 -14.46
N ILE A 399 0.12 20.40 -15.66
CA ILE A 399 0.94 20.69 -16.84
C ILE A 399 0.87 22.18 -17.21
N ALA A 400 -0.31 22.80 -17.14
CA ALA A 400 -0.46 24.24 -17.38
C ALA A 400 0.37 25.09 -16.40
N ASP A 401 0.38 24.71 -15.11
CA ASP A 401 1.23 25.39 -14.12
C ASP A 401 2.73 25.21 -14.37
N LEU A 402 3.15 24.04 -14.86
CA LEU A 402 4.56 23.81 -15.25
C LEU A 402 4.96 24.65 -16.48
N ILE A 403 4.08 24.77 -17.45
CA ILE A 403 4.29 25.63 -18.63
C ILE A 403 4.43 27.10 -18.20
N GLU A 404 3.50 27.59 -17.36
CA GLU A 404 3.57 28.96 -16.82
C GLU A 404 4.89 29.23 -16.09
N GLU A 405 5.37 28.24 -15.30
CA GLU A 405 6.63 28.33 -14.57
C GLU A 405 7.84 28.47 -15.53
N THR A 406 7.86 27.70 -16.62
CA THR A 406 8.91 27.76 -17.64
C THR A 406 8.93 29.12 -18.34
N TYR A 407 7.76 29.69 -18.66
CA TYR A 407 7.63 31.02 -19.22
C TYR A 407 8.19 32.10 -18.30
N ASN A 408 7.83 32.07 -17.02
CA ASN A 408 8.26 33.06 -16.03
C ASN A 408 9.76 33.00 -15.74
N ALA A 409 10.37 31.80 -15.79
CA ALA A 409 11.81 31.62 -15.55
C ALA A 409 12.68 32.11 -16.73
N ASN A 410 12.18 32.04 -17.96
CA ASN A 410 12.97 32.35 -19.15
C ASN A 410 12.78 33.77 -19.69
N GLY A 411 11.78 34.54 -19.22
CA GLY A 411 11.53 35.94 -19.63
C GLY A 411 11.32 36.13 -21.13
N VAL A 412 11.12 35.05 -21.89
CA VAL A 412 10.99 35.06 -23.36
C VAL A 412 9.80 34.18 -23.75
N GLN A 413 8.84 34.80 -24.49
CA GLN A 413 7.85 34.04 -25.22
C GLN A 413 8.53 33.13 -26.24
N VAL A 414 8.46 31.82 -26.03
CA VAL A 414 8.74 30.87 -27.11
C VAL A 414 7.51 30.82 -28.00
N GLN A 415 7.68 31.29 -29.24
CA GLN A 415 6.65 31.22 -30.29
C GLN A 415 6.42 29.77 -30.73
#